data_c752a528cf4729737130bf0cc7a2bffa
#
_entry.id   c752a528cf4729737130bf0cc7a2bffa
#
_cell.length_a   1.000
_cell.length_b   1.000
_cell.length_c   1.000
_cell.angle_alpha   90.00
_cell.angle_beta   90.00
_cell.angle_gamma   90.00
#
_symmetry.space_group_name_H-M   'P 1'
#
loop_
_entity.id
_entity.type
_entity.pdbx_description
1 polymer ?
#
loop_
_entity_poly.entity_id
_entity_poly.type
_entity_poly.pdbx_seq_one_letter_code
_entity_poly.pdbx_strand_id
1 'polypeptide(L)'
;MAKFTGRQWLKGGLVISGIAAFAASYRDVAKRAVDGLVDGTSGKVTLDRINGNSLLPEGKITAKANWQPNTNQAVCMTQCFGCWTQCGVRARVDRNNNQVLRIAGNPYHPLSQDIHFGYNMPIKEAFEKMGGESGLANRSTACARGATMMESLDSPTRILEPMKRVGKRGEGKWQRISFEQLIKEVVEGGDLFGEGHVDGLRAIRDLATPIDPKQPALGPKANQLLVTNAGDDGRDSFIRRFAQNAFGSKNFGAHGSYCGLAYRAGSGALMNDLDKNAHVKPDWDHVEFALFLGTSPAQSGNPFKRQGRQLANARIRGSFNYVVVAPALPLTTTLANDHGHWVPVQPG
;
A
#
# COMPACT_ATOMS: atom_id res chain seq x y z
N MET A 1 25.24 -50.15 -34.91
CA MET A 1 25.41 -48.90 -34.16
C MET A 1 24.84 -47.77 -34.97
N ALA A 2 23.73 -47.18 -34.52
CA ALA A 2 23.10 -46.07 -35.23
C ALA A 2 23.99 -44.80 -35.10
N LYS A 3 24.43 -44.27 -36.24
CA LYS A 3 25.23 -43.04 -36.30
C LYS A 3 24.29 -41.86 -36.16
N PHE A 4 24.37 -41.14 -35.04
CA PHE A 4 23.63 -39.89 -34.86
C PHE A 4 24.23 -38.80 -35.76
N THR A 5 23.35 -38.06 -36.43
CA THR A 5 23.77 -36.91 -37.24
C THR A 5 24.08 -35.70 -36.35
N GLY A 6 24.96 -34.79 -36.80
CA GLY A 6 25.33 -33.59 -36.04
C GLY A 6 24.13 -32.76 -35.60
N ARG A 7 23.01 -32.76 -36.39
CA ARG A 7 21.75 -32.10 -36.06
C ARG A 7 20.99 -32.77 -34.90
N GLN A 8 21.12 -34.10 -34.78
CA GLN A 8 20.53 -34.85 -33.65
C GLN A 8 21.33 -34.64 -32.37
N TRP A 9 22.65 -34.51 -32.45
CA TRP A 9 23.52 -34.12 -31.33
C TRP A 9 23.24 -32.71 -30.84
N LEU A 10 23.00 -31.73 -31.74
CA LEU A 10 22.65 -30.35 -31.39
C LEU A 10 21.29 -30.29 -30.73
N LYS A 11 20.28 -31.00 -31.24
CA LYS A 11 18.95 -31.06 -30.61
C LYS A 11 18.99 -31.75 -29.24
N GLY A 12 19.72 -32.83 -29.11
CA GLY A 12 19.92 -33.52 -27.84
C GLY A 12 20.64 -32.63 -26.80
N GLY A 13 21.68 -31.91 -27.23
CA GLY A 13 22.41 -30.97 -26.39
C GLY A 13 21.53 -29.79 -25.91
N LEU A 14 20.69 -29.23 -26.79
CA LEU A 14 19.74 -28.16 -26.42
C LEU A 14 18.67 -28.64 -25.43
N VAL A 15 18.16 -29.85 -25.60
CA VAL A 15 17.18 -30.43 -24.66
C VAL A 15 17.83 -30.70 -23.30
N ILE A 16 19.04 -31.28 -23.29
CA ILE A 16 19.74 -31.57 -22.04
C ILE A 16 20.12 -30.26 -21.30
N SER A 17 20.60 -29.24 -22.02
CA SER A 17 20.91 -27.94 -21.43
C SER A 17 19.64 -27.20 -20.95
N GLY A 18 18.51 -27.33 -21.64
CA GLY A 18 17.23 -26.81 -21.20
C GLY A 18 16.74 -27.49 -19.92
N ILE A 19 16.85 -28.82 -19.86
CA ILE A 19 16.51 -29.58 -18.63
C ILE A 19 17.47 -29.26 -17.49
N ALA A 20 18.75 -29.10 -17.76
CA ALA A 20 19.72 -28.73 -16.74
C ALA A 20 19.51 -27.30 -16.21
N ALA A 21 19.19 -26.34 -17.09
CA ALA A 21 18.85 -24.98 -16.70
C ALA A 21 17.56 -24.94 -15.89
N PHE A 22 16.55 -25.69 -16.30
CA PHE A 22 15.30 -25.82 -15.56
C PHE A 22 15.54 -26.47 -14.19
N ALA A 23 16.26 -27.55 -14.11
CA ALA A 23 16.63 -28.22 -12.86
C ALA A 23 17.48 -27.32 -11.94
N ALA A 24 18.38 -26.50 -12.50
CA ALA A 24 19.17 -25.55 -11.73
C ALA A 24 18.30 -24.40 -11.16
N SER A 25 17.34 -23.90 -11.94
CA SER A 25 16.41 -22.86 -11.47
C SER A 25 15.44 -23.34 -10.38
N TYR A 26 15.16 -24.65 -10.35
CA TYR A 26 14.31 -25.26 -9.32
C TYR A 26 15.08 -26.01 -8.22
N ARG A 27 16.41 -25.93 -8.25
CA ARG A 27 17.28 -26.63 -7.28
C ARG A 27 16.88 -26.33 -5.83
N ASP A 28 16.60 -25.07 -5.51
CA ASP A 28 16.23 -24.67 -4.16
C ASP A 28 14.84 -25.17 -3.77
N VAL A 29 13.91 -25.25 -4.72
CA VAL A 29 12.57 -25.82 -4.50
C VAL A 29 12.68 -27.33 -4.27
N ALA A 30 13.46 -28.03 -5.12
CA ALA A 30 13.70 -29.46 -4.98
C ALA A 30 14.41 -29.78 -3.66
N LYS A 31 15.43 -29.00 -3.30
CA LYS A 31 16.12 -29.14 -2.01
C LYS A 31 15.18 -28.97 -0.83
N ARG A 32 14.33 -27.94 -0.85
CA ARG A 32 13.32 -27.70 0.21
C ARG A 32 12.31 -28.85 0.31
N ALA A 33 11.90 -29.40 -0.83
CA ALA A 33 11.01 -30.56 -0.86
C ALA A 33 11.67 -31.81 -0.25
N VAL A 34 12.94 -32.08 -0.60
CA VAL A 34 13.71 -33.20 -0.05
C VAL A 34 13.97 -32.98 1.44
N ASP A 35 14.40 -31.78 1.86
CA ASP A 35 14.62 -31.44 3.27
C ASP A 35 13.32 -31.63 4.07
N GLY A 36 12.16 -31.22 3.53
CA GLY A 36 10.86 -31.42 4.15
C GLY A 36 10.44 -32.88 4.27
N LEU A 37 10.83 -33.74 3.33
CA LEU A 37 10.54 -35.18 3.37
C LEU A 37 11.48 -35.92 4.33
N VAL A 38 12.75 -35.50 4.42
CA VAL A 38 13.75 -36.17 5.26
C VAL A 38 13.65 -35.72 6.73
N ASP A 39 13.49 -34.43 6.94
CA ASP A 39 13.46 -33.85 8.30
C ASP A 39 12.06 -33.83 8.93
N GLY A 40 11.03 -34.21 8.18
CA GLY A 40 9.63 -34.16 8.65
C GLY A 40 9.13 -32.77 9.03
N THR A 41 9.88 -31.73 8.65
CA THR A 41 9.54 -30.33 8.92
C THR A 41 9.24 -29.60 7.61
N SER A 42 8.16 -28.85 7.59
CA SER A 42 7.77 -28.03 6.44
C SER A 42 8.63 -26.77 6.31
N GLY A 43 9.93 -26.96 6.03
CA GLY A 43 10.87 -25.87 5.75
C GLY A 43 11.46 -25.20 7.00
N LYS A 44 12.60 -24.52 6.79
CA LYS A 44 13.20 -23.69 7.85
C LYS A 44 12.42 -22.39 7.99
N VAL A 45 12.15 -22.02 9.21
CA VAL A 45 11.59 -20.71 9.54
C VAL A 45 12.61 -19.66 9.10
N THR A 46 12.25 -18.82 8.16
CA THR A 46 13.08 -17.69 7.78
C THR A 46 12.68 -16.46 8.60
N LEU A 47 13.66 -15.74 9.09
CA LEU A 47 13.47 -14.43 9.72
C LEU A 47 13.54 -13.31 8.68
N ASP A 48 13.40 -13.64 7.40
CA ASP A 48 13.39 -12.66 6.34
C ASP A 48 12.18 -11.74 6.50
N ARG A 49 12.46 -10.52 6.92
CA ARG A 49 11.48 -9.48 7.20
C ARG A 49 10.86 -8.90 5.93
N ILE A 50 11.63 -8.82 4.86
CA ILE A 50 11.20 -8.22 3.59
C ILE A 50 10.12 -9.08 2.95
N ASN A 51 10.35 -10.39 2.91
CA ASN A 51 9.38 -11.32 2.33
C ASN A 51 8.27 -11.73 3.33
N GLY A 52 8.30 -11.18 4.53
CA GLY A 52 7.24 -11.32 5.53
C GLY A 52 7.03 -12.74 6.05
N ASN A 53 8.04 -13.59 5.99
CA ASN A 53 7.94 -15.03 6.17
C ASN A 53 8.44 -15.54 7.51
N SER A 54 8.20 -14.83 8.61
CA SER A 54 8.24 -15.53 9.89
C SER A 54 7.07 -16.53 9.91
N LEU A 55 7.38 -17.81 9.69
CA LEU A 55 6.41 -18.91 9.76
C LEU A 55 6.05 -19.27 11.21
N LEU A 56 6.70 -18.66 12.20
CA LEU A 56 6.33 -18.86 13.61
C LEU A 56 4.89 -18.39 13.81
N PRO A 57 3.99 -19.26 14.28
CA PRO A 57 2.58 -18.92 14.47
C PRO A 57 2.41 -17.90 15.60
N GLU A 58 1.33 -17.14 15.57
CA GLU A 58 0.94 -16.23 16.65
C GLU A 58 0.59 -16.97 17.94
N GLY A 59 0.19 -18.22 17.80
CA GLY A 59 -0.12 -19.13 18.89
C GLY A 59 -0.54 -20.48 18.33
N LYS A 60 -0.96 -21.36 19.20
CA LYS A 60 -1.42 -22.71 18.85
C LYS A 60 -2.63 -23.11 19.71
N ILE A 61 -3.40 -24.05 19.22
CA ILE A 61 -4.42 -24.75 20.02
C ILE A 61 -3.78 -26.01 20.55
N THR A 62 -3.76 -26.15 21.87
CA THR A 62 -3.22 -27.33 22.53
C THR A 62 -4.16 -28.54 22.42
N ALA A 63 -3.65 -29.76 22.73
CA ALA A 63 -4.45 -30.98 22.74
C ALA A 63 -5.68 -30.91 23.67
N LYS A 64 -5.66 -30.01 24.68
CA LYS A 64 -6.81 -29.74 25.56
C LYS A 64 -7.73 -28.63 25.01
N ALA A 65 -7.65 -28.34 23.74
CA ALA A 65 -8.42 -27.31 23.05
C ALA A 65 -8.30 -25.89 23.65
N ASN A 66 -7.18 -25.57 24.31
CA ASN A 66 -6.90 -24.24 24.84
C ASN A 66 -6.02 -23.44 23.86
N TRP A 67 -6.35 -22.16 23.66
CA TRP A 67 -5.49 -21.24 22.97
C TRP A 67 -4.24 -20.95 23.80
N GLN A 68 -3.08 -21.11 23.20
CA GLN A 68 -1.80 -20.76 23.78
C GLN A 68 -1.07 -19.77 22.86
N PRO A 69 -0.96 -18.49 23.24
CA PRO A 69 -0.23 -17.51 22.47
C PRO A 69 1.27 -17.79 22.44
N ASN A 70 1.94 -17.36 21.41
CA ASN A 70 3.39 -17.36 21.36
C ASN A 70 3.91 -16.22 22.25
N THR A 71 4.50 -16.55 23.38
CA THR A 71 4.95 -15.58 24.40
C THR A 71 6.10 -14.71 23.93
N ASN A 72 6.88 -15.14 22.93
CA ASN A 72 7.98 -14.37 22.35
C ASN A 72 7.51 -13.29 21.38
N GLN A 73 6.21 -13.24 21.10
CA GLN A 73 5.64 -12.27 20.18
C GLN A 73 4.53 -11.46 20.86
N ALA A 74 4.45 -10.21 20.48
CA ALA A 74 3.25 -9.40 20.67
C ALA A 74 2.47 -9.32 19.36
N VAL A 75 1.13 -9.35 19.45
CA VAL A 75 0.24 -9.08 18.33
C VAL A 75 -0.43 -7.73 18.59
N CYS A 76 -0.10 -6.76 17.76
CA CYS A 76 -0.63 -5.41 17.85
C CYS A 76 -1.63 -5.18 16.73
N MET A 77 -2.88 -4.85 17.08
CA MET A 77 -3.89 -4.43 16.12
C MET A 77 -3.65 -2.97 15.75
N THR A 78 -3.61 -2.69 14.46
CA THR A 78 -3.35 -1.35 13.94
C THR A 78 -4.01 -1.18 12.57
N GLN A 79 -3.78 -0.04 11.95
CA GLN A 79 -4.25 0.27 10.59
C GLN A 79 -3.07 0.40 9.63
N CYS A 80 -3.30 -0.02 8.41
CA CYS A 80 -2.37 0.18 7.30
C CYS A 80 -2.64 1.52 6.64
N PHE A 81 -1.62 2.37 6.56
CA PHE A 81 -1.67 3.65 5.85
C PHE A 81 -0.96 3.62 4.49
N GLY A 82 -0.73 2.44 3.92
CA GLY A 82 -0.14 2.30 2.58
C GLY A 82 -1.04 2.80 1.45
N CYS A 83 -2.33 2.98 1.72
CA CYS A 83 -3.30 3.65 0.84
C CYS A 83 -4.52 4.11 1.65
N TRP A 84 -5.44 4.84 1.01
CA TRP A 84 -6.65 5.39 1.61
C TRP A 84 -7.70 4.36 2.05
N THR A 85 -7.47 3.09 1.79
CA THR A 85 -8.37 2.03 2.27
C THR A 85 -8.31 1.85 3.79
N GLN A 86 -7.17 2.17 4.41
CA GLN A 86 -6.97 2.09 5.86
C GLN A 86 -7.38 0.74 6.47
N CYS A 87 -6.99 -0.35 5.80
CA CYS A 87 -7.33 -1.69 6.26
C CYS A 87 -6.80 -1.96 7.66
N GLY A 88 -7.63 -2.55 8.51
CA GLY A 88 -7.17 -3.07 9.80
C GLY A 88 -6.19 -4.22 9.60
N VAL A 89 -5.06 -4.15 10.27
CA VAL A 89 -3.99 -5.15 10.17
C VAL A 89 -3.51 -5.57 11.56
N ARG A 90 -2.86 -6.72 11.60
CA ARG A 90 -2.15 -7.24 12.78
C ARG A 90 -0.66 -7.15 12.50
N ALA A 91 0.05 -6.40 13.32
CA ALA A 91 1.50 -6.39 13.35
C ALA A 91 1.98 -7.40 14.39
N ARG A 92 2.81 -8.35 13.97
CA ARG A 92 3.50 -9.28 14.88
C ARG A 92 4.86 -8.71 15.20
N VAL A 93 5.15 -8.57 16.47
CA VAL A 93 6.36 -7.93 16.98
C VAL A 93 7.13 -8.92 17.84
N ASP A 94 8.42 -9.09 17.57
CA ASP A 94 9.32 -9.82 18.46
C ASP A 94 9.56 -9.02 19.74
N ARG A 95 9.25 -9.62 20.89
CA ARG A 95 9.40 -8.98 22.21
C ARG A 95 10.85 -8.77 22.65
N ASN A 96 11.79 -9.51 22.07
CA ASN A 96 13.19 -9.44 22.48
C ASN A 96 13.91 -8.20 21.88
N ASN A 97 13.51 -7.81 20.67
CA ASN A 97 14.18 -6.73 19.95
C ASN A 97 13.22 -5.66 19.40
N ASN A 98 11.93 -5.75 19.70
CA ASN A 98 10.87 -4.88 19.22
C ASN A 98 10.77 -4.77 17.69
N GLN A 99 11.21 -5.80 16.97
CA GLN A 99 11.14 -5.82 15.53
C GLN A 99 9.78 -6.31 15.03
N VAL A 100 9.24 -5.63 14.03
CA VAL A 100 8.03 -6.11 13.33
C VAL A 100 8.41 -7.30 12.47
N LEU A 101 7.85 -8.47 12.79
CA LEU A 101 8.12 -9.73 12.08
C LEU A 101 7.23 -9.90 10.85
N ARG A 102 5.97 -9.47 10.95
CA ARG A 102 4.99 -9.65 9.89
C ARG A 102 3.80 -8.70 10.06
N ILE A 103 3.23 -8.30 8.93
CA ILE A 103 1.94 -7.63 8.87
C ILE A 103 0.94 -8.56 8.19
N ALA A 104 -0.17 -8.86 8.84
CA ALA A 104 -1.26 -9.68 8.34
C ALA A 104 -2.60 -8.93 8.45
N GLY A 105 -3.62 -9.40 7.75
CA GLY A 105 -4.96 -8.82 7.87
C GLY A 105 -5.56 -9.05 9.26
N ASN A 106 -6.38 -8.12 9.72
CA ASN A 106 -7.19 -8.28 10.91
C ASN A 106 -8.54 -8.93 10.53
N PRO A 107 -8.85 -10.16 11.00
CA PRO A 107 -10.07 -10.87 10.60
C PRO A 107 -11.36 -10.22 11.12
N TYR A 108 -11.26 -9.33 12.09
CA TYR A 108 -12.41 -8.57 12.61
C TYR A 108 -12.66 -7.27 11.84
N HIS A 109 -11.84 -6.96 10.84
CA HIS A 109 -11.95 -5.70 10.10
C HIS A 109 -12.54 -5.90 8.70
N PRO A 110 -13.64 -5.19 8.33
CA PRO A 110 -14.38 -5.43 7.10
C PRO A 110 -13.58 -5.20 5.81
N LEU A 111 -12.54 -4.38 5.85
CA LEU A 111 -11.67 -4.15 4.69
C LEU A 111 -10.52 -5.17 4.58
N SER A 112 -10.32 -6.01 5.59
CA SER A 112 -9.30 -7.06 5.57
C SER A 112 -9.86 -8.44 5.26
N GLN A 113 -11.17 -8.61 5.43
CA GLN A 113 -11.88 -9.84 5.17
C GLN A 113 -13.29 -9.51 4.65
N ASP A 114 -13.81 -10.20 3.64
CA ASP A 114 -15.12 -9.86 3.05
C ASP A 114 -16.25 -10.12 4.02
N ILE A 115 -16.22 -11.30 4.65
CA ILE A 115 -17.11 -11.61 5.77
C ILE A 115 -16.25 -11.57 7.01
N HIS A 116 -16.15 -10.40 7.63
CA HIS A 116 -15.36 -10.22 8.85
C HIS A 116 -16.03 -10.91 10.03
N PHE A 117 -15.23 -11.34 10.97
CA PHE A 117 -15.73 -11.96 12.21
C PHE A 117 -16.39 -10.91 13.11
N GLY A 118 -17.43 -11.31 13.82
CA GLY A 118 -18.05 -10.47 14.85
C GLY A 118 -17.03 -10.07 15.92
N TYR A 119 -17.13 -8.84 16.42
CA TYR A 119 -16.14 -8.28 17.35
C TYR A 119 -16.08 -9.04 18.69
N ASN A 120 -17.10 -9.78 19.03
CA ASN A 120 -17.20 -10.64 20.24
C ASN A 120 -16.72 -12.08 19.99
N MET A 121 -16.34 -12.43 18.76
CA MET A 121 -15.83 -13.77 18.49
C MET A 121 -14.53 -14.01 19.27
N PRO A 122 -14.42 -15.08 20.07
CA PRO A 122 -13.19 -15.40 20.79
C PRO A 122 -12.01 -15.64 19.83
N ILE A 123 -10.80 -15.25 20.24
CA ILE A 123 -9.57 -15.44 19.44
C ILE A 123 -9.37 -16.91 19.06
N LYS A 124 -9.67 -17.84 19.96
CA LYS A 124 -9.60 -19.28 19.69
C LYS A 124 -10.47 -19.67 18.49
N GLU A 125 -11.75 -19.26 18.51
CA GLU A 125 -12.69 -19.56 17.42
C GLU A 125 -12.28 -18.90 16.10
N ALA A 126 -11.81 -17.65 16.14
CA ALA A 126 -11.28 -16.97 14.97
C ALA A 126 -10.06 -17.71 14.39
N PHE A 127 -9.17 -18.20 15.24
CA PHE A 127 -7.99 -18.97 14.83
C PHE A 127 -8.40 -20.30 14.17
N GLU A 128 -9.35 -21.03 14.76
CA GLU A 128 -9.88 -22.27 14.21
C GLU A 128 -10.51 -22.05 12.83
N LYS A 129 -11.33 -21.00 12.68
CA LYS A 129 -11.97 -20.64 11.40
C LYS A 129 -10.99 -20.19 10.32
N MET A 130 -9.87 -19.60 10.69
CA MET A 130 -8.81 -19.21 9.75
C MET A 130 -7.86 -20.36 9.39
N GLY A 131 -7.97 -21.48 10.07
CA GLY A 131 -7.17 -22.69 9.85
C GLY A 131 -7.92 -23.76 9.08
N GLY A 132 -7.23 -24.86 8.79
CA GLY A 132 -7.81 -26.04 8.17
C GLY A 132 -8.43 -25.78 6.78
N GLU A 133 -9.42 -26.57 6.43
CA GLU A 133 -10.11 -26.52 5.12
C GLU A 133 -10.89 -25.20 4.92
N SER A 134 -11.47 -24.67 5.99
CA SER A 134 -12.19 -23.38 5.93
C SER A 134 -11.27 -22.17 5.83
N GLY A 135 -9.96 -22.35 6.02
CA GLY A 135 -8.99 -21.27 6.11
C GLY A 135 -8.88 -20.42 4.85
N LEU A 136 -9.12 -20.99 3.67
CA LEU A 136 -9.11 -20.22 2.42
C LEU A 136 -10.30 -19.27 2.33
N ALA A 137 -11.49 -19.71 2.71
CA ALA A 137 -12.70 -18.89 2.72
C ALA A 137 -12.63 -17.78 3.77
N ASN A 138 -12.03 -18.06 4.92
CA ASN A 138 -11.94 -17.15 6.06
C ASN A 138 -10.59 -16.40 6.14
N ARG A 139 -9.81 -16.39 5.08
CA ARG A 139 -8.49 -15.77 5.07
C ARG A 139 -8.58 -14.26 5.23
N SER A 140 -7.95 -13.76 6.29
CA SER A 140 -7.68 -12.35 6.45
C SER A 140 -6.23 -12.04 6.03
N THR A 141 -6.06 -11.20 5.05
CA THR A 141 -4.73 -10.88 4.48
C THR A 141 -4.52 -9.38 4.39
N ALA A 142 -3.27 -8.93 4.56
CA ALA A 142 -2.84 -7.66 4.00
C ALA A 142 -2.56 -7.84 2.50
N CYS A 143 -2.75 -6.79 1.71
CA CYS A 143 -2.27 -6.79 0.32
C CYS A 143 -0.75 -6.65 0.27
N ALA A 144 -0.14 -6.82 -0.90
CA ALA A 144 1.30 -6.67 -1.07
C ALA A 144 1.82 -5.33 -0.53
N ARG A 145 1.12 -4.21 -0.82
CA ARG A 145 1.50 -2.89 -0.28
C ARG A 145 1.46 -2.84 1.24
N GLY A 146 0.44 -3.40 1.87
CA GLY A 146 0.35 -3.47 3.34
C GLY A 146 1.41 -4.38 3.95
N ALA A 147 1.74 -5.49 3.30
CA ALA A 147 2.77 -6.40 3.77
C ALA A 147 4.18 -5.79 3.71
N THR A 148 4.46 -4.96 2.70
CA THR A 148 5.77 -4.30 2.51
C THR A 148 5.92 -3.00 3.30
N MET A 149 4.93 -2.57 4.08
CA MET A 149 5.07 -1.37 4.93
C MET A 149 6.21 -1.48 5.95
N MET A 150 6.67 -2.69 6.27
CA MET A 150 7.86 -2.90 7.10
C MET A 150 9.12 -2.29 6.51
N GLU A 151 9.26 -2.30 5.18
CA GLU A 151 10.39 -1.68 4.50
C GLU A 151 10.51 -0.18 4.78
N SER A 152 9.38 0.50 4.98
CA SER A 152 9.37 1.91 5.34
C SER A 152 9.93 2.19 6.74
N LEU A 153 9.86 1.22 7.66
CA LEU A 153 10.41 1.36 9.01
C LEU A 153 11.93 1.22 9.01
N ASP A 154 12.44 0.28 8.22
CA ASP A 154 13.85 -0.11 8.23
C ASP A 154 14.60 0.34 6.96
N SER A 155 14.01 1.21 6.16
CA SER A 155 14.65 1.73 4.96
C SER A 155 15.97 2.43 5.30
N PRO A 156 17.08 2.05 4.65
CA PRO A 156 18.38 2.71 4.87
C PRO A 156 18.38 4.18 4.42
N THR A 157 17.39 4.56 3.60
CA THR A 157 17.22 5.93 3.11
C THR A 157 16.22 6.73 3.96
N ARG A 158 15.71 6.15 5.04
CA ARG A 158 14.79 6.86 5.94
C ARG A 158 15.49 8.05 6.59
N ILE A 159 14.87 9.23 6.47
CA ILE A 159 15.35 10.45 7.12
C ILE A 159 15.03 10.35 8.63
N LEU A 160 16.07 10.34 9.46
CA LEU A 160 15.96 10.22 10.92
C LEU A 160 16.24 11.53 11.65
N GLU A 161 16.87 12.49 10.98
CA GLU A 161 17.24 13.78 11.51
C GLU A 161 16.84 14.90 10.55
N PRO A 162 16.60 16.11 11.02
CA PRO A 162 16.36 17.24 10.13
C PRO A 162 17.50 17.45 9.15
N MET A 163 17.15 17.74 7.90
CA MET A 163 18.11 17.99 6.84
C MET A 163 17.83 19.32 6.17
N LYS A 164 18.88 20.08 5.91
CA LYS A 164 18.84 21.36 5.20
C LYS A 164 19.53 21.23 3.85
N ARG A 165 18.94 21.81 2.82
CA ARG A 165 19.58 21.92 1.51
C ARG A 165 20.86 22.76 1.60
N VAL A 166 21.92 22.31 0.95
CA VAL A 166 23.14 23.08 0.70
C VAL A 166 23.38 23.14 -0.80
N GLY A 167 23.90 24.27 -1.27
CA GLY A 167 24.05 24.52 -2.70
C GLY A 167 22.73 24.90 -3.39
N LYS A 168 22.78 24.96 -4.72
CA LYS A 168 21.64 25.39 -5.55
C LYS A 168 20.50 24.38 -5.52
N ARG A 169 19.30 24.87 -5.77
CA ARG A 169 18.10 24.03 -5.90
C ARG A 169 18.30 23.02 -7.04
N GLY A 170 18.03 21.73 -6.76
CA GLY A 170 18.22 20.64 -7.73
C GLY A 170 19.56 19.90 -7.64
N GLU A 171 20.56 20.41 -6.91
CA GLU A 171 21.86 19.70 -6.76
C GLU A 171 21.80 18.45 -5.88
N GLY A 172 20.71 18.24 -5.14
CA GLY A 172 20.55 17.08 -4.28
C GLY A 172 21.49 17.01 -3.08
N LYS A 173 22.10 18.12 -2.69
CA LYS A 173 23.04 18.20 -1.58
C LYS A 173 22.35 18.61 -0.29
N TRP A 174 22.59 17.87 0.79
CA TRP A 174 21.95 18.04 2.07
C TRP A 174 22.92 17.97 3.20
N GLN A 175 22.71 18.75 4.27
CA GLN A 175 23.42 18.62 5.54
C GLN A 175 22.43 18.38 6.67
N ARG A 176 22.84 17.63 7.68
CA ARG A 176 22.07 17.44 8.92
C ARG A 176 22.14 18.71 9.75
N ILE A 177 21.03 19.06 10.37
CA ILE A 177 20.92 20.19 11.30
C ILE A 177 20.18 19.73 12.56
N SER A 178 20.34 20.47 13.66
CA SER A 178 19.57 20.18 14.85
C SER A 178 18.10 20.55 14.69
N PHE A 179 17.24 19.96 15.51
CA PHE A 179 15.82 20.30 15.51
C PHE A 179 15.58 21.75 15.93
N GLU A 180 16.35 22.26 16.87
CA GLU A 180 16.31 23.65 17.32
C GLU A 180 16.66 24.61 16.18
N GLN A 181 17.69 24.27 15.40
CA GLN A 181 18.08 25.05 14.22
C GLN A 181 16.95 25.03 13.17
N LEU A 182 16.36 23.86 12.89
CA LEU A 182 15.23 23.75 11.98
C LEU A 182 14.09 24.68 12.39
N ILE A 183 13.67 24.61 13.65
CA ILE A 183 12.57 25.44 14.14
C ILE A 183 12.93 26.93 14.06
N LYS A 184 14.13 27.30 14.48
CA LYS A 184 14.60 28.70 14.43
C LYS A 184 14.55 29.24 12.99
N GLU A 185 15.15 28.52 12.05
CA GLU A 185 15.23 28.98 10.65
C GLU A 185 13.84 29.03 9.98
N VAL A 186 12.97 28.09 10.25
CA VAL A 186 11.59 28.08 9.72
C VAL A 186 10.77 29.24 10.32
N VAL A 187 10.94 29.53 11.59
CA VAL A 187 10.16 30.58 12.28
C VAL A 187 10.68 31.98 11.98
N GLU A 188 11.99 32.17 12.04
CA GLU A 188 12.58 33.52 11.95
C GLU A 188 13.04 33.87 10.51
N GLY A 189 13.32 32.88 9.67
CA GLY A 189 13.90 33.12 8.35
C GLY A 189 15.38 33.50 8.41
N GLY A 190 15.85 34.22 7.39
CA GLY A 190 17.22 34.68 7.26
C GLY A 190 17.83 34.44 5.88
N ASP A 191 19.12 34.68 5.71
CA ASP A 191 19.89 34.21 4.56
C ASP A 191 20.26 32.74 4.76
N LEU A 192 19.35 31.86 4.38
CA LEU A 192 19.43 30.44 4.70
C LEU A 192 20.20 29.63 3.67
N PHE A 193 20.32 30.12 2.43
CA PHE A 193 20.79 29.34 1.30
C PHE A 193 21.82 30.06 0.42
N GLY A 194 22.26 31.28 0.82
CA GLY A 194 23.13 32.12 0.01
C GLY A 194 22.45 32.66 -1.28
N GLU A 195 21.13 32.65 -1.31
CA GLU A 195 20.29 33.12 -2.42
C GLU A 195 19.48 34.37 -2.04
N GLY A 196 19.84 35.02 -0.94
CA GLY A 196 19.15 36.17 -0.34
C GLY A 196 18.27 35.81 0.83
N HIS A 197 17.62 36.83 1.41
CA HIS A 197 16.77 36.69 2.57
C HIS A 197 15.50 35.89 2.27
N VAL A 198 15.18 34.96 3.17
CA VAL A 198 13.91 34.18 3.16
C VAL A 198 13.12 34.56 4.41
N ASP A 199 11.91 35.05 4.22
CA ASP A 199 11.00 35.36 5.33
C ASP A 199 10.59 34.09 6.07
N GLY A 200 10.69 34.11 7.41
CA GLY A 200 10.21 33.06 8.28
C GLY A 200 8.70 33.15 8.51
N LEU A 201 8.14 32.10 9.11
CA LEU A 201 6.71 32.03 9.40
C LEU A 201 6.21 33.20 10.25
N ARG A 202 7.07 33.74 11.14
CA ARG A 202 6.73 34.89 11.98
C ARG A 202 6.50 36.15 11.15
N ALA A 203 7.33 36.39 10.13
CA ALA A 203 7.23 37.58 9.28
C ALA A 203 5.99 37.52 8.36
N ILE A 204 5.67 36.34 7.83
CA ILE A 204 4.54 36.18 6.91
C ILE A 204 3.18 35.94 7.63
N ARG A 205 3.16 35.71 8.96
CA ARG A 205 1.91 35.58 9.72
C ARG A 205 1.27 36.94 9.95
N ASP A 206 0.77 37.55 8.91
CA ASP A 206 0.04 38.80 8.93
C ASP A 206 -1.35 38.54 8.28
N LEU A 207 -2.41 38.76 9.10
CA LEU A 207 -3.80 38.49 8.72
C LEU A 207 -4.51 39.71 8.14
N ALA A 208 -3.84 40.86 8.13
CA ALA A 208 -4.42 42.13 7.74
C ALA A 208 -3.88 42.65 6.40
N THR A 209 -2.56 42.61 6.23
CA THR A 209 -1.89 43.17 5.04
C THR A 209 -2.11 42.24 3.83
N PRO A 210 -2.68 42.72 2.71
CA PRO A 210 -2.81 41.92 1.50
C PRO A 210 -1.46 41.55 0.90
N ILE A 211 -1.38 40.37 0.27
CA ILE A 211 -0.21 39.94 -0.52
C ILE A 211 0.04 40.94 -1.66
N ASP A 212 -0.99 41.25 -2.41
CA ASP A 212 -0.99 42.27 -3.46
C ASP A 212 -2.30 43.07 -3.39
N PRO A 213 -2.22 44.37 -3.11
CA PRO A 213 -3.41 45.23 -3.12
C PRO A 213 -4.19 45.27 -4.44
N LYS A 214 -3.50 44.99 -5.56
CA LYS A 214 -4.12 44.93 -6.87
C LYS A 214 -4.83 43.59 -7.16
N GLN A 215 -4.57 42.59 -6.34
CA GLN A 215 -5.14 41.25 -6.47
C GLN A 215 -5.74 40.79 -5.12
N PRO A 216 -6.85 41.36 -4.67
CA PRO A 216 -7.42 41.10 -3.36
C PRO A 216 -7.82 39.62 -3.14
N ALA A 217 -8.03 38.88 -4.23
CA ALA A 217 -8.34 37.44 -4.16
C ALA A 217 -7.20 36.60 -3.54
N LEU A 218 -5.95 37.07 -3.57
CA LEU A 218 -4.80 36.43 -2.92
C LEU A 218 -4.90 36.48 -1.39
N GLY A 219 -5.64 37.44 -0.86
CA GLY A 219 -5.84 37.62 0.57
C GLY A 219 -4.63 38.13 1.33
N PRO A 220 -4.55 37.93 2.66
CA PRO A 220 -3.48 38.44 3.50
C PRO A 220 -2.17 37.69 3.33
N LYS A 221 -1.08 38.31 3.80
CA LYS A 221 0.29 37.72 3.74
C LYS A 221 0.37 36.31 4.32
N ALA A 222 -0.44 35.97 5.31
CA ALA A 222 -0.51 34.61 5.85
C ALA A 222 -0.83 33.54 4.78
N ASN A 223 -1.49 33.92 3.69
CA ASN A 223 -1.75 33.01 2.57
C ASN A 223 -0.49 32.65 1.73
N GLN A 224 0.66 33.25 2.02
CA GLN A 224 1.96 32.78 1.47
C GLN A 224 2.33 31.39 1.98
N LEU A 225 1.81 30.97 3.14
CA LEU A 225 1.96 29.62 3.62
C LEU A 225 0.99 28.69 2.89
N LEU A 226 1.51 27.79 2.07
CA LEU A 226 0.76 26.66 1.51
C LEU A 226 1.11 25.40 2.28
N VAL A 227 0.11 24.74 2.83
CA VAL A 227 0.24 23.43 3.47
C VAL A 227 -0.45 22.38 2.61
N THR A 228 0.26 21.31 2.28
CA THR A 228 -0.28 20.18 1.54
C THR A 228 -0.11 18.89 2.32
N ASN A 229 -1.07 17.99 2.21
CA ASN A 229 -0.95 16.64 2.74
C ASN A 229 -1.34 15.59 1.69
N ALA A 230 -1.00 14.33 1.97
CA ALA A 230 -1.25 13.24 1.04
C ALA A 230 -2.59 12.51 1.30
N GLY A 231 -3.22 12.68 2.45
CA GLY A 231 -4.48 11.98 2.76
C GLY A 231 -4.82 11.88 4.24
N ASP A 232 -5.95 11.25 4.50
CA ASP A 232 -6.54 11.10 5.82
C ASP A 232 -5.84 9.99 6.62
N ASP A 233 -4.68 10.30 7.17
CA ASP A 233 -3.90 9.37 8.00
C ASP A 233 -4.14 9.55 9.51
N GLY A 234 -5.20 10.28 9.87
CA GLY A 234 -5.53 10.64 11.24
C GLY A 234 -4.80 11.87 11.78
N ARG A 235 -3.81 12.40 11.06
CA ARG A 235 -3.05 13.62 11.41
C ARG A 235 -3.47 14.83 10.60
N ASP A 236 -4.29 14.65 9.59
CA ASP A 236 -4.80 15.69 8.69
C ASP A 236 -5.49 16.83 9.45
N SER A 237 -6.37 16.50 10.37
CA SER A 237 -7.08 17.49 11.18
C SER A 237 -6.15 18.33 12.05
N PHE A 238 -5.05 17.74 12.54
CA PHE A 238 -4.05 18.45 13.33
C PHE A 238 -3.28 19.47 12.48
N ILE A 239 -2.82 19.06 11.32
CA ILE A 239 -2.08 19.92 10.38
C ILE A 239 -3.01 21.02 9.83
N ARG A 240 -4.25 20.70 9.52
CA ARG A 240 -5.26 21.65 9.08
C ARG A 240 -5.55 22.69 10.16
N ARG A 241 -5.71 22.26 11.41
CA ARG A 241 -5.88 23.15 12.54
C ARG A 241 -4.72 24.14 12.69
N PHE A 242 -3.48 23.67 12.53
CA PHE A 242 -2.32 24.55 12.52
C PHE A 242 -2.39 25.56 11.37
N ALA A 243 -2.53 25.10 10.13
CA ALA A 243 -2.48 25.97 8.94
C ALA A 243 -3.61 27.00 8.93
N GLN A 244 -4.85 26.55 9.10
CA GLN A 244 -6.03 27.39 8.91
C GLN A 244 -6.42 28.16 10.18
N ASN A 245 -6.40 27.52 11.36
CA ASN A 245 -6.92 28.16 12.57
C ASN A 245 -5.82 28.88 13.35
N ALA A 246 -4.64 28.27 13.53
CA ALA A 246 -3.57 28.86 14.32
C ALA A 246 -2.73 29.85 13.50
N PHE A 247 -2.34 29.49 12.29
CA PHE A 247 -1.55 30.36 11.41
C PHE A 247 -2.41 31.35 10.65
N GLY A 248 -3.58 30.92 10.16
CA GLY A 248 -4.55 31.77 9.48
C GLY A 248 -4.44 31.73 7.95
N SER A 249 -3.70 30.79 7.37
CA SER A 249 -3.66 30.61 5.92
C SER A 249 -4.88 29.85 5.41
N LYS A 250 -5.47 30.32 4.32
CA LYS A 250 -6.51 29.59 3.58
C LYS A 250 -5.94 28.55 2.62
N ASN A 251 -4.63 28.58 2.36
CA ASN A 251 -3.96 27.73 1.39
C ASN A 251 -3.63 26.37 2.00
N PHE A 252 -4.65 25.54 2.09
CA PHE A 252 -4.53 24.16 2.49
C PHE A 252 -5.01 23.25 1.36
N GLY A 253 -4.13 22.42 0.83
CA GLY A 253 -4.40 21.50 -0.25
C GLY A 253 -4.16 20.06 0.17
N ALA A 254 -5.00 19.17 -0.30
CA ALA A 254 -4.82 17.73 -0.12
C ALA A 254 -4.81 17.03 -1.49
N HIS A 255 -4.19 15.89 -1.57
CA HIS A 255 -4.22 15.03 -2.75
C HIS A 255 -5.68 14.81 -3.24
N GLY A 256 -6.62 14.62 -2.30
CA GLY A 256 -8.05 14.49 -2.61
C GLY A 256 -8.67 15.70 -3.30
N SER A 257 -8.04 16.89 -3.25
CA SER A 257 -8.54 18.08 -3.93
C SER A 257 -8.52 17.95 -5.46
N TYR A 258 -7.63 17.13 -6.00
CA TYR A 258 -7.51 16.90 -7.44
C TYR A 258 -8.24 15.65 -7.89
N CYS A 259 -7.94 14.48 -7.32
CA CYS A 259 -8.52 13.22 -7.77
C CYS A 259 -9.85 12.91 -7.09
N GLY A 260 -9.93 13.00 -5.78
CA GLY A 260 -11.12 12.65 -5.01
C GLY A 260 -12.28 13.61 -5.29
N LEU A 261 -12.01 14.91 -5.40
CA LEU A 261 -13.05 15.90 -5.69
C LEU A 261 -13.59 15.74 -7.11
N ALA A 262 -12.72 15.57 -8.11
CA ALA A 262 -13.13 15.36 -9.49
C ALA A 262 -13.98 14.08 -9.62
N TYR A 263 -13.54 12.98 -9.00
CA TYR A 263 -14.30 11.74 -8.97
C TYR A 263 -15.67 11.90 -8.30
N ARG A 264 -15.71 12.55 -7.14
CA ARG A 264 -16.97 12.78 -6.39
C ARG A 264 -17.92 13.70 -7.12
N ALA A 265 -17.40 14.75 -7.75
CA ALA A 265 -18.23 15.64 -8.57
C ALA A 265 -18.85 14.89 -9.75
N GLY A 266 -18.08 14.06 -10.46
CA GLY A 266 -18.60 13.25 -11.56
C GLY A 266 -19.60 12.21 -11.09
N SER A 267 -19.32 11.45 -10.04
CA SER A 267 -20.28 10.48 -9.50
C SER A 267 -21.50 11.13 -8.89
N GLY A 268 -21.36 12.27 -8.19
CA GLY A 268 -22.45 13.04 -7.65
C GLY A 268 -23.39 13.59 -8.74
N ALA A 269 -22.85 14.02 -9.87
CA ALA A 269 -23.64 14.47 -11.02
C ALA A 269 -24.47 13.31 -11.61
N LEU A 270 -23.87 12.12 -11.77
CA LEU A 270 -24.58 10.92 -12.25
C LEU A 270 -25.68 10.45 -11.27
N MET A 271 -25.41 10.57 -9.99
CA MET A 271 -26.32 10.12 -8.92
C MET A 271 -27.32 11.19 -8.46
N ASN A 272 -27.26 12.40 -9.03
CA ASN A 272 -28.01 13.56 -8.56
C ASN A 272 -27.80 13.87 -7.07
N ASP A 273 -26.56 13.73 -6.59
CA ASP A 273 -26.19 13.86 -5.17
C ASP A 273 -24.84 14.58 -5.02
N LEU A 274 -24.75 15.80 -5.54
CA LEU A 274 -23.54 16.61 -5.49
C LEU A 274 -23.14 17.01 -4.06
N ASP A 275 -24.11 17.19 -3.19
CA ASP A 275 -23.88 17.68 -1.83
C ASP A 275 -23.22 16.62 -0.92
N LYS A 276 -23.55 15.36 -1.10
CA LYS A 276 -23.01 14.27 -0.30
C LYS A 276 -21.69 13.69 -0.82
N ASN A 277 -21.31 14.05 -2.04
CA ASN A 277 -20.05 13.63 -2.65
C ASN A 277 -19.80 12.12 -2.53
N ALA A 278 -20.78 11.29 -2.86
CA ALA A 278 -20.72 9.86 -2.73
C ALA A 278 -19.52 9.27 -3.49
N HIS A 279 -18.74 8.45 -2.81
CA HIS A 279 -17.60 7.72 -3.40
C HIS A 279 -18.06 6.34 -3.86
N VAL A 280 -18.83 6.31 -4.95
CA VAL A 280 -19.47 5.11 -5.50
C VAL A 280 -18.43 4.06 -5.91
N LYS A 281 -18.74 2.80 -5.69
CA LYS A 281 -17.93 1.67 -6.13
C LYS A 281 -18.80 0.70 -6.94
N PRO A 282 -18.23 -0.01 -7.94
CA PRO A 282 -18.96 -1.02 -8.68
C PRO A 282 -19.43 -2.16 -7.78
N ASP A 283 -20.63 -2.67 -8.05
CA ASP A 283 -21.13 -3.91 -7.46
C ASP A 283 -20.63 -5.10 -8.27
N TRP A 284 -19.42 -5.57 -7.93
CA TRP A 284 -18.78 -6.68 -8.64
C TRP A 284 -19.52 -8.01 -8.50
N ASP A 285 -20.38 -8.13 -7.50
CA ASP A 285 -21.12 -9.38 -7.29
C ASP A 285 -22.28 -9.54 -8.29
N HIS A 286 -22.78 -8.44 -8.88
CA HIS A 286 -23.89 -8.44 -9.82
C HIS A 286 -23.54 -7.90 -11.22
N VAL A 287 -22.34 -7.33 -11.41
CA VAL A 287 -21.94 -6.78 -12.70
C VAL A 287 -21.79 -7.90 -13.75
N GLU A 288 -22.34 -7.68 -14.93
CA GLU A 288 -22.25 -8.59 -16.09
C GLU A 288 -21.28 -8.08 -17.15
N PHE A 289 -21.12 -6.75 -17.25
CA PHE A 289 -20.19 -6.12 -18.17
C PHE A 289 -19.46 -4.95 -17.54
N ALA A 290 -18.15 -4.83 -17.78
CA ALA A 290 -17.35 -3.69 -17.37
C ALA A 290 -16.45 -3.19 -18.48
N LEU A 291 -16.31 -1.86 -18.54
CA LEU A 291 -15.36 -1.17 -19.40
C LEU A 291 -14.31 -0.47 -18.51
N PHE A 292 -13.06 -0.93 -18.58
CA PHE A 292 -11.94 -0.35 -17.86
C PHE A 292 -11.18 0.62 -18.75
N LEU A 293 -11.33 1.91 -18.52
CA LEU A 293 -10.66 2.97 -19.28
C LEU A 293 -9.47 3.53 -18.49
N GLY A 294 -8.26 3.16 -18.85
CA GLY A 294 -7.03 3.64 -18.21
C GLY A 294 -6.97 3.37 -16.71
N THR A 295 -7.64 2.34 -16.21
CA THR A 295 -7.75 2.05 -14.78
C THR A 295 -7.37 0.62 -14.44
N SER A 296 -6.88 0.42 -13.21
CA SER A 296 -6.53 -0.90 -12.68
C SER A 296 -7.07 -1.02 -11.24
N PRO A 297 -8.33 -1.45 -11.07
CA PRO A 297 -9.04 -1.36 -9.80
C PRO A 297 -8.35 -2.06 -8.62
N ALA A 298 -7.62 -3.15 -8.88
CA ALA A 298 -6.93 -3.90 -7.84
C ALA A 298 -5.48 -3.47 -7.60
N GLN A 299 -4.96 -2.49 -8.35
CA GLN A 299 -3.61 -1.94 -8.20
C GLN A 299 -3.62 -0.48 -7.76
N SER A 300 -4.58 0.33 -8.18
CA SER A 300 -4.61 1.77 -7.97
C SER A 300 -5.90 2.31 -7.33
N GLY A 301 -6.99 1.58 -7.37
CA GLY A 301 -8.24 1.97 -6.71
C GLY A 301 -8.25 1.71 -5.20
N ASN A 302 -9.20 2.30 -4.48
CA ASN A 302 -9.48 1.94 -3.09
C ASN A 302 -10.95 1.54 -2.94
N PRO A 303 -11.27 0.55 -2.12
CA PRO A 303 -10.42 -0.40 -1.41
C PRO A 303 -9.86 -1.47 -2.36
N PHE A 304 -8.65 -1.28 -2.86
CA PHE A 304 -8.18 -2.05 -3.99
C PHE A 304 -8.02 -3.56 -3.71
N LYS A 305 -7.67 -3.96 -2.51
CA LYS A 305 -7.62 -5.38 -2.13
C LYS A 305 -9.00 -6.04 -2.25
N ARG A 306 -10.03 -5.39 -1.71
CA ARG A 306 -11.41 -5.88 -1.78
C ARG A 306 -11.89 -5.92 -3.22
N GLN A 307 -11.69 -4.85 -3.97
CA GLN A 307 -12.03 -4.80 -5.39
C GLN A 307 -11.32 -5.90 -6.18
N GLY A 308 -10.02 -6.14 -5.92
CA GLY A 308 -9.27 -7.20 -6.58
C GLY A 308 -9.86 -8.58 -6.37
N ARG A 309 -10.29 -8.88 -5.15
CA ARG A 309 -10.92 -10.16 -4.83
C ARG A 309 -12.33 -10.28 -5.44
N GLN A 310 -13.15 -9.27 -5.30
CA GLN A 310 -14.49 -9.24 -5.88
C GLN A 310 -14.44 -9.34 -7.41
N LEU A 311 -13.50 -8.64 -8.06
CA LEU A 311 -13.29 -8.76 -9.50
C LEU A 311 -12.82 -10.17 -9.92
N ALA A 312 -11.95 -10.79 -9.12
CA ALA A 312 -11.56 -12.18 -9.35
C ALA A 312 -12.77 -13.15 -9.25
N ASN A 313 -13.61 -12.96 -8.23
CA ASN A 313 -14.84 -13.74 -8.08
C ASN A 313 -15.82 -13.51 -9.23
N ALA A 314 -15.99 -12.28 -9.71
CA ALA A 314 -16.82 -11.96 -10.87
C ALA A 314 -16.35 -12.72 -12.12
N ARG A 315 -15.03 -12.77 -12.34
CA ARG A 315 -14.47 -13.55 -13.48
C ARG A 315 -14.73 -15.05 -13.38
N ILE A 316 -14.73 -15.61 -12.17
CA ILE A 316 -15.00 -17.05 -11.96
C ILE A 316 -16.45 -17.41 -12.24
N ARG A 317 -17.41 -16.49 -12.08
CA ARG A 317 -18.83 -16.75 -12.35
C ARG A 317 -19.13 -17.13 -13.81
N GLY A 318 -18.27 -16.73 -14.77
CA GLY A 318 -18.44 -17.03 -16.18
C GLY A 318 -19.49 -16.18 -16.91
N SER A 319 -20.27 -15.34 -16.21
CA SER A 319 -21.22 -14.39 -16.80
C SER A 319 -20.67 -12.97 -16.97
N PHE A 320 -19.45 -12.72 -16.45
CA PHE A 320 -18.85 -11.41 -16.45
C PHE A 320 -17.97 -11.20 -17.68
N ASN A 321 -18.34 -10.24 -18.52
CA ASN A 321 -17.57 -9.81 -19.68
C ASN A 321 -16.93 -8.44 -19.43
N TYR A 322 -15.75 -8.21 -19.99
CA TYR A 322 -15.09 -6.93 -19.80
C TYR A 322 -14.14 -6.55 -20.94
N VAL A 323 -13.99 -5.25 -21.13
CA VAL A 323 -13.01 -4.67 -22.06
C VAL A 323 -12.05 -3.78 -21.28
N VAL A 324 -10.76 -3.92 -21.56
CA VAL A 324 -9.70 -3.10 -20.99
C VAL A 324 -9.13 -2.22 -22.07
N VAL A 325 -9.30 -0.91 -21.93
CA VAL A 325 -8.73 0.10 -22.83
C VAL A 325 -7.58 0.75 -22.09
N ALA A 326 -6.35 0.37 -22.41
CA ALA A 326 -5.16 0.84 -21.72
C ALA A 326 -3.91 0.65 -22.60
N PRO A 327 -2.87 1.47 -22.42
CA PRO A 327 -1.62 1.31 -23.18
C PRO A 327 -0.86 0.03 -22.86
N ALA A 328 -1.03 -0.48 -21.64
CA ALA A 328 -0.51 -1.78 -21.21
C ALA A 328 -1.61 -2.55 -20.49
N LEU A 329 -1.61 -3.87 -20.59
CA LEU A 329 -2.59 -4.71 -19.91
C LEU A 329 -2.27 -4.80 -18.41
N PRO A 330 -3.12 -4.23 -17.52
CA PRO A 330 -2.89 -4.30 -16.08
C PRO A 330 -3.06 -5.72 -15.54
N LEU A 331 -2.19 -6.12 -14.60
CA LEU A 331 -2.22 -7.47 -14.01
C LEU A 331 -3.57 -7.86 -13.41
N THR A 332 -4.29 -6.91 -12.85
CA THR A 332 -5.58 -7.17 -12.18
C THR A 332 -6.75 -7.33 -13.12
N THR A 333 -6.59 -6.90 -14.35
CA THR A 333 -7.53 -7.09 -15.44
C THR A 333 -6.98 -8.05 -16.49
N THR A 334 -5.97 -8.84 -16.12
CA THR A 334 -5.40 -9.88 -16.98
C THR A 334 -6.51 -10.76 -17.54
N LEU A 335 -6.43 -11.03 -18.82
CA LEU A 335 -7.39 -11.87 -19.54
C LEU A 335 -7.26 -13.30 -19.03
N ALA A 336 -8.23 -13.73 -18.24
CA ALA A 336 -8.23 -15.07 -17.64
C ALA A 336 -9.02 -16.10 -18.46
N ASN A 337 -9.81 -15.63 -19.39
CA ASN A 337 -10.69 -16.45 -20.24
C ASN A 337 -11.16 -15.64 -21.46
N ASP A 338 -12.01 -16.21 -22.27
CA ASP A 338 -12.55 -15.62 -23.49
C ASP A 338 -13.53 -14.44 -23.25
N HIS A 339 -13.81 -14.11 -22.01
CA HIS A 339 -14.72 -13.02 -21.62
C HIS A 339 -14.05 -11.65 -21.47
N GLY A 340 -12.72 -11.58 -21.57
CA GLY A 340 -11.96 -10.35 -21.44
C GLY A 340 -11.30 -9.93 -22.76
N HIS A 341 -11.43 -8.68 -23.16
CA HIS A 341 -10.77 -8.12 -24.33
C HIS A 341 -9.90 -6.93 -23.97
N TRP A 342 -8.71 -6.87 -24.56
CA TRP A 342 -7.81 -5.73 -24.41
C TRP A 342 -7.73 -4.92 -25.70
N VAL A 343 -7.96 -3.63 -25.56
CA VAL A 343 -7.82 -2.63 -26.63
C VAL A 343 -6.62 -1.75 -26.27
N PRO A 344 -5.45 -1.96 -26.89
CA PRO A 344 -4.30 -1.09 -26.69
C PRO A 344 -4.58 0.29 -27.26
N VAL A 345 -4.20 1.33 -26.50
CA VAL A 345 -4.34 2.72 -26.91
C VAL A 345 -3.08 3.49 -26.62
N GLN A 346 -2.77 4.45 -27.46
CA GLN A 346 -1.74 5.44 -27.16
C GLN A 346 -2.38 6.54 -26.33
N PRO A 347 -1.80 6.92 -25.18
CA PRO A 347 -2.26 8.09 -24.43
C PRO A 347 -2.13 9.35 -25.27
N GLY A 348 -3.16 10.20 -25.23
CA GLY A 348 -3.18 11.50 -25.95
C GLY A 348 -2.34 12.57 -25.28
#